data_0110e4156ab7814c6a84e55720401133
#
_entry.id   0110e4156ab7814c6a84e55720401133
#
_cell.length_a   1.000
_cell.length_b   1.000
_cell.length_c   1.000
_cell.angle_alpha   90.00
_cell.angle_beta   90.00
_cell.angle_gamma   90.00
#
_symmetry.space_group_name_H-M   'P 1'
#
loop_
_entity.id
_entity.type
_entity.pdbx_description
1 polymer ?
#
loop_
_entity_poly.entity_id
_entity_poly.type
_entity_poly.pdbx_seq_one_letter_code
_entity_poly.pdbx_strand_id
1 'polypeptide(L)'
;MLSVIIVAYRSGGHLFQCLDSLFSHADIPSERLEVIVVDNDSPDGPEVYPRVARLYGNRVRIVRNSRNGGYGQGNNVGIAAATAPVVMIMNPDVRLCMPVMDEALRVFASDSSAGIVGMTQMLSATRRSTNSFCCTNAMNGYLSVFLTALCNRLSLFLPSCMHLSGACFFIRKDAFECASLFDERLFMYAEEDDISRRMRRMGMRLVYLPRLAYIHLTEQRTFSLKAEQRVVESIVYVNEKHGTPPSRTYLNELRKVRVMLLRQRLRKLIGLPAPLLDDYVSFAQWLKQRI
;
A
#
# COMPACT_ATOMS: atom_id res chain seq x y z
N MET A 1 -8.78 14.02 16.09
CA MET A 1 -9.72 13.57 15.04
C MET A 1 -8.97 12.73 14.01
N LEU A 2 -9.65 11.77 13.43
CA LEU A 2 -9.12 10.85 12.41
C LEU A 2 -10.14 10.75 11.28
N SER A 3 -9.71 10.91 10.02
CA SER A 3 -10.49 10.55 8.83
C SER A 3 -9.96 9.26 8.24
N VAL A 4 -10.81 8.23 8.10
CA VAL A 4 -10.46 6.97 7.44
C VAL A 4 -10.96 7.03 6.00
N ILE A 5 -10.07 6.81 5.03
CA ILE A 5 -10.36 6.81 3.60
C ILE A 5 -10.27 5.39 3.06
N ILE A 6 -11.33 4.94 2.41
CA ILE A 6 -11.41 3.63 1.75
C ILE A 6 -11.80 3.86 0.30
N VAL A 7 -10.87 3.63 -0.63
CA VAL A 7 -11.14 3.73 -2.06
C VAL A 7 -11.68 2.39 -2.56
N ALA A 8 -12.90 2.39 -3.09
CA ALA A 8 -13.59 1.19 -3.53
C ALA A 8 -13.76 1.18 -5.06
N TYR A 9 -13.33 0.09 -5.69
CA TYR A 9 -13.59 -0.24 -7.09
C TYR A 9 -13.79 -1.75 -7.23
N ARG A 10 -15.01 -2.17 -7.60
CA ARG A 10 -15.40 -3.59 -7.66
C ARG A 10 -15.09 -4.35 -6.36
N SER A 11 -15.32 -3.67 -5.24
CA SER A 11 -14.90 -4.17 -3.93
C SER A 11 -16.00 -4.89 -3.15
N GLY A 12 -17.25 -4.83 -3.61
CA GLY A 12 -18.43 -5.57 -3.15
C GLY A 12 -18.38 -6.09 -1.71
N GLY A 13 -18.25 -7.40 -1.56
CA GLY A 13 -18.23 -8.05 -0.24
C GLY A 13 -17.04 -7.67 0.65
N HIS A 14 -15.90 -7.31 0.07
CA HIS A 14 -14.71 -6.89 0.83
C HIS A 14 -14.95 -5.57 1.55
N LEU A 15 -15.62 -4.61 0.92
CA LEU A 15 -15.91 -3.32 1.53
C LEU A 15 -16.73 -3.45 2.83
N PHE A 16 -17.75 -4.31 2.84
CA PHE A 16 -18.58 -4.52 4.04
C PHE A 16 -17.77 -5.11 5.19
N GLN A 17 -17.00 -6.16 4.92
CA GLN A 17 -16.13 -6.76 5.94
C GLN A 17 -15.03 -5.79 6.43
N CYS A 18 -14.53 -4.92 5.54
CA CYS A 18 -13.60 -3.84 5.89
C CYS A 18 -14.25 -2.88 6.90
N LEU A 19 -15.44 -2.36 6.58
CA LEU A 19 -16.20 -1.45 7.45
C LEU A 19 -16.59 -2.11 8.78
N ASP A 20 -17.04 -3.37 8.76
CA ASP A 20 -17.38 -4.10 9.98
C ASP A 20 -16.15 -4.24 10.89
N SER A 21 -15.00 -4.60 10.33
CA SER A 21 -13.75 -4.70 11.10
C SER A 21 -13.28 -3.36 11.64
N LEU A 22 -13.43 -2.29 10.86
CA LEU A 22 -13.10 -0.93 11.26
C LEU A 22 -13.90 -0.51 12.49
N PHE A 23 -15.23 -0.64 12.43
CA PHE A 23 -16.10 -0.25 13.53
C PHE A 23 -15.99 -1.15 14.76
N SER A 24 -15.69 -2.44 14.57
CA SER A 24 -15.50 -3.39 15.68
C SER A 24 -14.21 -3.13 16.46
N HIS A 25 -13.20 -2.51 15.84
CA HIS A 25 -11.91 -2.22 16.47
C HIS A 25 -11.64 -0.71 16.63
N ALA A 26 -12.65 0.13 16.44
CA ALA A 26 -12.51 1.56 16.69
C ALA A 26 -12.30 1.80 18.20
N ASP A 27 -11.18 2.44 18.54
CA ASP A 27 -10.70 2.72 19.90
C ASP A 27 -10.63 4.21 20.23
N ILE A 28 -11.32 5.02 19.44
CA ILE A 28 -11.51 6.46 19.64
C ILE A 28 -13.02 6.79 19.67
N PRO A 29 -13.44 7.88 20.34
CA PRO A 29 -14.84 8.32 20.33
C PRO A 29 -15.38 8.53 18.92
N SER A 30 -16.64 8.18 18.69
CA SER A 30 -17.30 8.28 17.38
C SER A 30 -17.25 9.70 16.79
N GLU A 31 -17.31 10.72 17.65
CA GLU A 31 -17.27 12.15 17.28
C GLU A 31 -15.88 12.57 16.77
N ARG A 32 -14.88 11.73 17.01
CA ARG A 32 -13.50 11.92 16.54
C ARG A 32 -13.14 11.08 15.33
N LEU A 33 -14.08 10.25 14.86
CA LEU A 33 -13.89 9.32 13.73
C LEU A 33 -14.78 9.74 12.56
N GLU A 34 -14.18 10.11 11.45
CA GLU A 34 -14.83 10.31 10.15
C GLU A 34 -14.46 9.13 9.24
N VAL A 35 -15.43 8.50 8.58
CA VAL A 35 -15.19 7.41 7.63
C VAL A 35 -15.69 7.83 6.24
N ILE A 36 -14.80 7.85 5.27
CA ILE A 36 -15.05 8.25 3.89
C ILE A 36 -14.80 7.05 2.97
N VAL A 37 -15.84 6.62 2.28
CA VAL A 37 -15.73 5.64 1.18
C VAL A 37 -15.74 6.42 -0.13
N VAL A 38 -14.67 6.31 -0.90
CA VAL A 38 -14.58 6.89 -2.23
C VAL A 38 -15.03 5.84 -3.25
N ASP A 39 -16.16 6.11 -3.90
CA ASP A 39 -16.57 5.38 -5.10
C ASP A 39 -15.69 5.78 -6.26
N ASN A 40 -14.75 4.92 -6.64
CA ASN A 40 -13.79 5.20 -7.69
C ASN A 40 -14.35 4.85 -9.08
N ASP A 41 -15.58 5.31 -9.38
CA ASP A 41 -16.32 4.99 -10.62
C ASP A 41 -16.54 3.47 -10.77
N SER A 42 -17.03 2.86 -9.70
CA SER A 42 -17.20 1.40 -9.65
C SER A 42 -18.49 0.95 -10.36
N PRO A 43 -18.41 -0.02 -11.29
CA PRO A 43 -19.60 -0.54 -11.98
C PRO A 43 -20.65 -1.16 -11.06
N ASP A 44 -20.23 -1.70 -9.90
CA ASP A 44 -21.13 -2.26 -8.87
C ASP A 44 -21.63 -1.20 -7.86
N GLY A 45 -21.24 0.06 -8.05
CA GLY A 45 -21.63 1.18 -7.19
C GLY A 45 -23.13 1.32 -6.96
N PRO A 46 -23.98 1.22 -8.00
CA PRO A 46 -25.44 1.30 -7.84
C PRO A 46 -26.04 0.27 -6.87
N GLU A 47 -25.42 -0.88 -6.71
CA GLU A 47 -25.84 -1.94 -5.77
C GLU A 47 -25.19 -1.80 -4.40
N VAL A 48 -23.89 -1.46 -4.38
CA VAL A 48 -23.06 -1.44 -3.17
C VAL A 48 -23.38 -0.24 -2.28
N TYR A 49 -23.41 0.98 -2.83
CA TYR A 49 -23.49 2.19 -1.99
C TYR A 49 -24.84 2.43 -1.33
N PRO A 50 -26.00 2.11 -1.92
CA PRO A 50 -27.27 2.15 -1.19
C PRO A 50 -27.28 1.19 0.00
N ARG A 51 -26.62 0.04 -0.14
CA ARG A 51 -26.48 -0.92 0.96
C ARG A 51 -25.55 -0.41 2.06
N VAL A 52 -24.43 0.26 1.70
CA VAL A 52 -23.55 0.94 2.67
C VAL A 52 -24.34 1.98 3.45
N ALA A 53 -25.07 2.85 2.77
CA ALA A 53 -25.89 3.89 3.41
C ALA A 53 -26.94 3.29 4.37
N ARG A 54 -27.58 2.18 3.99
CA ARG A 54 -28.57 1.49 4.83
C ARG A 54 -27.96 0.87 6.08
N LEU A 55 -26.77 0.23 5.99
CA LEU A 55 -26.14 -0.51 7.09
C LEU A 55 -25.39 0.39 8.05
N TYR A 56 -24.75 1.44 7.54
CA TYR A 56 -23.85 2.28 8.35
C TYR A 56 -24.40 3.69 8.59
N GLY A 57 -25.43 4.11 7.84
CA GLY A 57 -26.06 5.42 8.00
C GLY A 57 -25.04 6.57 7.91
N ASN A 58 -25.18 7.53 8.80
CA ASN A 58 -24.32 8.72 8.86
C ASN A 58 -22.88 8.42 9.34
N ARG A 59 -22.57 7.19 9.74
CA ARG A 59 -21.20 6.81 10.14
C ARG A 59 -20.24 6.71 8.94
N VAL A 60 -20.78 6.58 7.73
CA VAL A 60 -19.99 6.46 6.49
C VAL A 60 -20.46 7.51 5.48
N ARG A 61 -19.57 8.40 5.10
CA ARG A 61 -19.77 9.35 4.01
C ARG A 61 -19.28 8.77 2.69
N ILE A 62 -20.14 8.72 1.69
CA ILE A 62 -19.78 8.27 0.34
C ILE A 62 -19.41 9.49 -0.51
N VAL A 63 -18.23 9.47 -1.11
CA VAL A 63 -17.75 10.48 -2.05
C VAL A 63 -17.60 9.81 -3.42
N ARG A 64 -18.27 10.34 -4.44
CA ARG A 64 -18.16 9.83 -5.80
C ARG A 64 -17.00 10.47 -6.53
N ASN A 65 -16.14 9.64 -7.09
CA ASN A 65 -15.14 10.05 -8.05
C ASN A 65 -15.70 9.90 -9.47
N SER A 66 -15.48 10.87 -10.33
CA SER A 66 -16.05 10.88 -11.69
C SER A 66 -15.37 9.91 -12.66
N ARG A 67 -14.24 9.31 -12.24
CA ARG A 67 -13.45 8.35 -13.03
C ARG A 67 -12.63 7.44 -12.14
N ASN A 68 -12.34 6.23 -12.58
CA ASN A 68 -11.32 5.41 -11.96
C ASN A 68 -9.90 5.91 -12.35
N GLY A 69 -9.34 6.77 -11.52
CA GLY A 69 -7.97 7.29 -11.68
C GLY A 69 -6.89 6.44 -11.00
N GLY A 70 -7.25 5.26 -10.49
CA GLY A 70 -6.33 4.37 -9.76
C GLY A 70 -6.25 4.67 -8.26
N TYR A 71 -5.26 4.05 -7.63
CA TYR A 71 -5.10 4.11 -6.16
C TYR A 71 -4.81 5.53 -5.66
N GLY A 72 -3.79 6.19 -6.21
CA GLY A 72 -3.35 7.50 -5.74
C GLY A 72 -4.41 8.58 -5.93
N GLN A 73 -5.00 8.66 -7.12
CA GLN A 73 -6.03 9.65 -7.44
C GLN A 73 -7.31 9.45 -6.59
N GLY A 74 -7.76 8.22 -6.43
CA GLY A 74 -8.91 7.93 -5.56
C GLY A 74 -8.67 8.34 -4.10
N ASN A 75 -7.46 8.08 -3.56
CA ASN A 75 -7.09 8.52 -2.21
C ASN A 75 -7.00 10.06 -2.13
N ASN A 76 -6.50 10.75 -3.14
CA ASN A 76 -6.45 12.21 -3.18
C ASN A 76 -7.86 12.82 -3.09
N VAL A 77 -8.85 12.23 -3.77
CA VAL A 77 -10.27 12.64 -3.65
C VAL A 77 -10.77 12.48 -2.21
N GLY A 78 -10.46 11.36 -1.57
CA GLY A 78 -10.79 11.13 -0.18
C GLY A 78 -10.10 12.10 0.79
N ILE A 79 -8.81 12.38 0.58
CA ILE A 79 -8.03 13.33 1.40
C ILE A 79 -8.59 14.74 1.28
N ALA A 80 -8.98 15.16 0.08
CA ALA A 80 -9.61 16.46 -0.14
C ALA A 80 -10.96 16.60 0.58
N ALA A 81 -11.70 15.50 0.74
CA ALA A 81 -12.96 15.46 1.47
C ALA A 81 -12.80 15.33 2.99
N ALA A 82 -11.63 14.90 3.46
CA ALA A 82 -11.34 14.64 4.87
C ALA A 82 -11.20 15.93 5.69
N THR A 83 -11.78 15.95 6.90
CA THR A 83 -11.76 17.11 7.80
C THR A 83 -10.72 16.98 8.91
N ALA A 84 -10.27 15.76 9.23
CA ALA A 84 -9.33 15.52 10.32
C ALA A 84 -7.87 15.85 9.92
N PRO A 85 -7.02 16.28 10.89
CA PRO A 85 -5.60 16.56 10.66
C PRO A 85 -4.77 15.27 10.43
N VAL A 86 -5.28 14.12 10.85
CA VAL A 86 -4.68 12.81 10.58
C VAL A 86 -5.64 11.99 9.74
N VAL A 87 -5.12 11.40 8.67
CA VAL A 87 -5.88 10.52 7.77
C VAL A 87 -5.32 9.11 7.84
N MET A 88 -6.19 8.12 7.91
CA MET A 88 -5.86 6.71 7.73
C MET A 88 -6.32 6.27 6.34
N ILE A 89 -5.40 5.83 5.51
CA ILE A 89 -5.72 5.17 4.25
C ILE A 89 -5.86 3.68 4.52
N MET A 90 -6.94 3.07 4.04
CA MET A 90 -7.25 1.66 4.26
C MET A 90 -7.84 1.06 2.99
N ASN A 91 -7.21 0.02 2.46
CA ASN A 91 -7.76 -0.70 1.30
C ASN A 91 -9.05 -1.46 1.66
N PRO A 92 -9.98 -1.65 0.73
CA PRO A 92 -11.25 -2.35 1.02
C PRO A 92 -11.09 -3.84 1.34
N ASP A 93 -9.95 -4.45 1.01
CA ASP A 93 -9.57 -5.84 1.34
C ASP A 93 -8.73 -5.96 2.63
N VAL A 94 -8.60 -4.87 3.39
CA VAL A 94 -8.00 -4.86 4.72
C VAL A 94 -9.05 -5.17 5.80
N ARG A 95 -8.62 -5.84 6.87
CA ARG A 95 -9.39 -6.08 8.10
C ARG A 95 -8.55 -5.64 9.29
N LEU A 96 -9.09 -4.76 10.11
CA LEU A 96 -8.52 -4.54 11.42
C LEU A 96 -8.75 -5.79 12.28
N CYS A 97 -7.75 -6.19 13.03
CA CYS A 97 -7.79 -7.35 13.94
C CYS A 97 -7.49 -6.95 15.39
N MET A 98 -7.29 -5.67 15.63
CA MET A 98 -7.03 -5.06 16.93
C MET A 98 -7.25 -3.54 16.87
N PRO A 99 -7.42 -2.85 18.02
CA PRO A 99 -7.39 -1.40 18.12
C PRO A 99 -6.05 -0.84 17.63
N VAL A 100 -6.09 0.22 16.79
CA VAL A 100 -4.88 0.81 16.17
C VAL A 100 -4.89 2.34 16.13
N MET A 101 -6.05 2.97 16.32
CA MET A 101 -6.23 4.39 16.03
C MET A 101 -5.63 5.28 17.11
N ASP A 102 -5.90 4.98 18.38
CA ASP A 102 -5.48 5.82 19.50
C ASP A 102 -3.95 5.85 19.63
N GLU A 103 -3.28 4.69 19.52
CA GLU A 103 -1.81 4.63 19.57
C GLU A 103 -1.17 5.37 18.39
N ALA A 104 -1.70 5.23 17.17
CA ALA A 104 -1.22 5.97 16.02
C ALA A 104 -1.41 7.48 16.18
N LEU A 105 -2.57 7.93 16.69
CA LEU A 105 -2.84 9.35 16.96
C LEU A 105 -1.90 9.93 18.03
N ARG A 106 -1.52 9.14 19.05
CA ARG A 106 -0.53 9.57 20.06
C ARG A 106 0.83 9.83 19.43
N VAL A 107 1.26 9.05 18.44
CA VAL A 107 2.52 9.32 17.72
C VAL A 107 2.47 10.69 17.05
N PHE A 108 1.39 11.02 16.32
CA PHE A 108 1.25 12.32 15.67
C PHE A 108 1.13 13.48 16.66
N ALA A 109 0.56 13.24 17.84
CA ALA A 109 0.44 14.25 18.89
C ALA A 109 1.79 14.53 19.59
N SER A 110 2.63 13.50 19.77
CA SER A 110 3.90 13.61 20.48
C SER A 110 5.08 13.99 19.58
N ASP A 111 4.97 13.75 18.27
CA ASP A 111 6.04 14.01 17.29
C ASP A 111 5.49 14.76 16.07
N SER A 112 5.77 16.05 16.01
CA SER A 112 5.37 16.91 14.89
C SER A 112 6.06 16.54 13.58
N SER A 113 7.21 15.86 13.64
CA SER A 113 7.93 15.38 12.46
C SER A 113 7.39 14.06 11.91
N ALA A 114 6.53 13.34 12.65
CA ALA A 114 5.91 12.12 12.16
C ALA A 114 4.97 12.45 10.98
N GLY A 115 5.31 11.97 9.79
CA GLY A 115 4.56 12.21 8.56
C GLY A 115 3.72 11.03 8.14
N ILE A 116 4.27 9.82 8.25
CA ILE A 116 3.60 8.56 7.91
C ILE A 116 3.80 7.57 9.06
N VAL A 117 2.74 6.90 9.49
CA VAL A 117 2.79 5.83 10.49
C VAL A 117 2.21 4.56 9.90
N GLY A 118 3.00 3.49 9.87
CA GLY A 118 2.59 2.18 9.37
C GLY A 118 2.64 1.10 10.45
N MET A 119 2.05 -0.04 10.12
CA MET A 119 1.80 -1.14 11.05
C MET A 119 2.21 -2.48 10.43
N THR A 120 2.19 -3.53 11.23
CA THR A 120 2.45 -4.89 10.77
C THR A 120 1.30 -5.39 9.88
N GLN A 121 1.64 -5.80 8.66
CA GLN A 121 0.72 -6.49 7.78
C GLN A 121 0.72 -7.98 8.09
N MET A 122 -0.47 -8.55 8.27
CA MET A 122 -0.72 -9.97 8.45
C MET A 122 -1.40 -10.54 7.18
N LEU A 123 -1.17 -11.81 6.90
CA LEU A 123 -1.89 -12.57 5.86
C LEU A 123 -3.10 -13.32 6.44
N SER A 124 -3.07 -13.60 7.73
CA SER A 124 -4.15 -14.20 8.53
C SER A 124 -3.91 -13.85 10.00
N ALA A 125 -4.81 -14.23 10.89
CA ALA A 125 -4.67 -14.01 12.33
C ALA A 125 -3.34 -14.52 12.93
N THR A 126 -2.73 -15.53 12.30
CA THR A 126 -1.50 -16.18 12.81
C THR A 126 -0.29 -16.05 11.88
N ARG A 127 -0.48 -15.60 10.63
CA ARG A 127 0.59 -15.58 9.63
C ARG A 127 0.94 -14.15 9.24
N ARG A 128 2.16 -13.75 9.60
CA ARG A 128 2.71 -12.45 9.24
C ARG A 128 3.06 -12.38 7.75
N SER A 129 2.82 -11.22 7.15
CA SER A 129 3.30 -10.87 5.82
C SER A 129 4.78 -10.48 5.86
N THR A 130 5.46 -10.60 4.73
CA THR A 130 6.81 -10.05 4.52
C THR A 130 6.76 -8.66 3.87
N ASN A 131 5.58 -8.04 3.80
CA ASN A 131 5.33 -6.80 3.06
C ASN A 131 4.74 -5.68 3.95
N SER A 132 5.04 -5.68 5.27
CA SER A 132 4.69 -4.54 6.13
C SER A 132 5.41 -3.26 5.68
N PHE A 133 6.59 -3.45 5.09
CA PHE A 133 7.41 -2.42 4.45
C PHE A 133 8.35 -3.06 3.44
N CYS A 134 8.82 -2.27 2.47
CA CYS A 134 9.73 -2.72 1.42
C CYS A 134 10.90 -1.76 1.27
N CYS A 135 12.04 -2.27 0.77
CA CYS A 135 13.14 -1.40 0.36
C CYS A 135 12.72 -0.53 -0.82
N THR A 136 13.26 0.69 -0.87
CA THR A 136 13.06 1.59 -2.00
C THR A 136 13.44 0.92 -3.32
N ASN A 137 12.67 1.20 -4.36
CA ASN A 137 12.86 0.62 -5.69
C ASN A 137 14.17 1.04 -6.38
N ALA A 138 14.86 2.07 -5.88
CA ALA A 138 16.19 2.47 -6.38
C ALA A 138 17.31 1.56 -5.88
N MET A 139 17.07 0.74 -4.84
CA MET A 139 18.06 -0.15 -4.25
C MET A 139 18.44 -1.30 -5.19
N ASN A 140 19.68 -1.81 -5.05
CA ASN A 140 20.11 -3.02 -5.75
C ASN A 140 19.12 -4.18 -5.52
N GLY A 141 18.64 -4.80 -6.62
CA GLY A 141 17.57 -5.78 -6.55
C GLY A 141 17.85 -7.01 -5.69
N TYR A 142 19.10 -7.53 -5.67
CA TYR A 142 19.46 -8.65 -4.78
C TYR A 142 19.39 -8.24 -3.31
N LEU A 143 19.99 -7.09 -3.00
CA LEU A 143 20.02 -6.57 -1.63
C LEU A 143 18.62 -6.22 -1.15
N SER A 144 17.78 -5.63 -1.99
CA SER A 144 16.39 -5.26 -1.64
C SER A 144 15.55 -6.47 -1.27
N VAL A 145 15.63 -7.57 -2.03
CA VAL A 145 14.90 -8.82 -1.71
C VAL A 145 15.36 -9.41 -0.38
N PHE A 146 16.68 -9.46 -0.17
CA PHE A 146 17.23 -9.99 1.08
C PHE A 146 16.87 -9.13 2.29
N LEU A 147 17.11 -7.81 2.21
CA LEU A 147 16.82 -6.90 3.33
C LEU A 147 15.34 -6.81 3.62
N THR A 148 14.47 -6.73 2.61
CA THR A 148 13.02 -6.72 2.83
C THR A 148 12.58 -7.96 3.60
N ALA A 149 13.03 -9.15 3.20
CA ALA A 149 12.67 -10.39 3.87
C ALA A 149 13.20 -10.47 5.30
N LEU A 150 14.48 -10.17 5.50
CA LEU A 150 15.13 -10.21 6.81
C LEU A 150 14.53 -9.19 7.77
N CYS A 151 14.40 -7.94 7.32
CA CYS A 151 13.91 -6.84 8.15
C CYS A 151 12.44 -7.03 8.54
N ASN A 152 11.57 -7.52 7.63
CA ASN A 152 10.19 -7.87 8.00
C ASN A 152 10.14 -9.00 9.03
N ARG A 153 11.01 -10.01 8.91
CA ARG A 153 11.09 -11.10 9.90
C ARG A 153 11.50 -10.60 11.29
N LEU A 154 12.43 -9.65 11.33
CA LEU A 154 12.95 -9.06 12.58
C LEU A 154 12.15 -7.86 13.08
N SER A 155 11.11 -7.41 12.36
CA SER A 155 10.38 -6.17 12.64
C SER A 155 11.27 -4.92 12.62
N LEU A 156 12.35 -4.94 11.86
CA LEU A 156 13.35 -3.87 11.77
C LEU A 156 13.04 -2.99 10.55
N PHE A 157 12.39 -1.85 10.78
CA PHE A 157 12.15 -0.85 9.74
C PHE A 157 13.31 0.12 9.66
N LEU A 158 13.84 0.31 8.45
CA LEU A 158 14.94 1.24 8.17
C LEU A 158 14.38 2.45 7.39
N PRO A 159 13.98 3.53 8.07
CA PRO A 159 13.24 4.64 7.45
C PRO A 159 14.03 5.41 6.39
N SER A 160 15.36 5.28 6.34
CA SER A 160 16.19 5.92 5.30
C SER A 160 16.10 5.27 3.94
N CYS A 161 15.80 3.96 3.88
CA CYS A 161 15.83 3.18 2.64
C CYS A 161 14.62 2.26 2.44
N MET A 162 13.59 2.36 3.29
CA MET A 162 12.37 1.57 3.19
C MET A 162 11.15 2.48 3.15
N HIS A 163 10.09 2.03 2.51
CA HIS A 163 8.74 2.61 2.57
C HIS A 163 7.77 1.63 3.20
N LEU A 164 6.72 2.17 3.82
CA LEU A 164 5.66 1.40 4.46
C LEU A 164 4.66 0.87 3.42
N SER A 165 3.94 -0.20 3.74
CA SER A 165 2.88 -0.75 2.90
C SER A 165 1.74 0.25 2.73
N GLY A 166 1.26 0.42 1.49
CA GLY A 166 0.12 1.28 1.15
C GLY A 166 -1.25 0.70 1.47
N ALA A 167 -1.32 -0.56 1.95
CA ALA A 167 -2.62 -1.19 2.19
C ALA A 167 -3.37 -0.59 3.39
N CYS A 168 -2.63 -0.18 4.45
CA CYS A 168 -3.20 0.44 5.64
C CYS A 168 -2.13 1.24 6.39
N PHE A 169 -2.27 2.56 6.45
CA PHE A 169 -1.32 3.45 7.12
C PHE A 169 -1.95 4.80 7.44
N PHE A 170 -1.33 5.54 8.35
CA PHE A 170 -1.76 6.88 8.75
C PHE A 170 -0.83 7.93 8.18
N ILE A 171 -1.36 9.11 7.89
CA ILE A 171 -0.63 10.26 7.38
C ILE A 171 -1.00 11.53 8.14
N ARG A 172 -0.03 12.43 8.31
CA ARG A 172 -0.28 13.81 8.69
C ARG A 172 -0.74 14.58 7.45
N LYS A 173 -2.00 15.04 7.46
CA LYS A 173 -2.67 15.58 6.27
C LYS A 173 -1.94 16.78 5.68
N ASP A 174 -1.63 17.80 6.49
CA ASP A 174 -0.94 19.02 6.07
C ASP A 174 0.44 18.74 5.45
N ALA A 175 1.23 17.88 6.08
CA ALA A 175 2.54 17.47 5.53
C ALA A 175 2.39 16.71 4.21
N PHE A 176 1.35 15.88 4.07
CA PHE A 176 1.06 15.13 2.85
C PHE A 176 0.61 16.06 1.71
N GLU A 177 -0.21 17.07 2.01
CA GLU A 177 -0.60 18.14 1.09
C GLU A 177 0.62 18.95 0.63
N CYS A 178 1.49 19.37 1.56
CA CYS A 178 2.75 20.03 1.26
C CYS A 178 3.69 19.15 0.40
N ALA A 179 3.64 17.83 0.56
CA ALA A 179 4.34 16.89 -0.29
C ALA A 179 3.68 16.68 -1.66
N SER A 180 2.60 17.42 -1.99
CA SER A 180 1.82 17.33 -3.23
C SER A 180 1.05 16.02 -3.40
N LEU A 181 0.56 15.42 -2.31
CA LEU A 181 -0.32 14.25 -2.28
C LEU A 181 0.26 13.04 -3.08
N PHE A 182 -0.57 12.11 -3.51
CA PHE A 182 -0.14 11.06 -4.45
C PHE A 182 0.03 11.62 -5.87
N ASP A 183 1.00 11.12 -6.62
CA ASP A 183 1.18 11.45 -8.03
C ASP A 183 0.13 10.72 -8.89
N GLU A 184 -0.83 11.46 -9.42
CA GLU A 184 -1.96 10.91 -10.21
C GLU A 184 -1.57 10.35 -11.58
N ARG A 185 -0.32 10.50 -12.00
CA ARG A 185 0.22 9.81 -13.18
C ARG A 185 0.45 8.32 -12.92
N LEU A 186 0.52 7.92 -11.65
CA LEU A 186 0.57 6.53 -11.23
C LEU A 186 -0.87 6.02 -11.09
N PHE A 187 -1.26 5.09 -11.97
CA PHE A 187 -2.55 4.43 -11.82
C PHE A 187 -2.52 3.46 -10.63
N MET A 188 -1.44 2.71 -10.49
CA MET A 188 -1.22 1.73 -9.42
C MET A 188 0.25 1.33 -9.35
N TYR A 189 0.75 1.10 -8.13
CA TYR A 189 2.10 0.69 -7.76
C TYR A 189 3.14 1.82 -7.75
N ALA A 190 4.06 1.72 -6.80
CA ALA A 190 5.16 2.62 -6.50
C ALA A 190 4.77 4.00 -5.89
N GLU A 191 3.48 4.23 -5.62
CA GLU A 191 3.00 5.46 -4.97
C GLU A 191 3.60 5.62 -3.57
N GLU A 192 3.71 4.53 -2.83
CA GLU A 192 4.24 4.53 -1.45
C GLU A 192 5.74 4.86 -1.43
N ASP A 193 6.50 4.37 -2.40
CA ASP A 193 7.92 4.71 -2.53
C ASP A 193 8.10 6.17 -2.92
N ASP A 194 7.30 6.68 -3.88
CA ASP A 194 7.32 8.08 -4.31
C ASP A 194 7.01 9.03 -3.16
N ILE A 195 5.88 8.84 -2.48
CA ILE A 195 5.48 9.73 -1.38
C ILE A 195 6.44 9.64 -0.19
N SER A 196 6.93 8.43 0.13
CA SER A 196 7.91 8.23 1.20
C SER A 196 9.21 9.00 0.94
N ARG A 197 9.68 9.04 -0.30
CA ARG A 197 10.87 9.83 -0.69
C ARG A 197 10.60 11.34 -0.60
N ARG A 198 9.41 11.79 -1.03
CA ARG A 198 9.04 13.22 -0.93
C ARG A 198 8.90 13.67 0.52
N MET A 199 8.24 12.89 1.36
CA MET A 199 8.09 13.17 2.79
C MET A 199 9.47 13.25 3.49
N ARG A 200 10.38 12.32 3.20
CA ARG A 200 11.75 12.37 3.76
C ARG A 200 12.52 13.61 3.34
N ARG A 201 12.39 14.06 2.09
CA ARG A 201 13.05 15.31 1.61
C ARG A 201 12.57 16.56 2.35
N MET A 202 11.33 16.52 2.87
CA MET A 202 10.77 17.57 3.72
C MET A 202 11.15 17.43 5.20
N GLY A 203 12.00 16.46 5.56
CA GLY A 203 12.37 16.21 6.94
C GLY A 203 11.33 15.41 7.75
N MET A 204 10.25 14.94 7.10
CA MET A 204 9.23 14.15 7.78
C MET A 204 9.70 12.71 8.03
N ARG A 205 9.35 12.19 9.18
CA ARG A 205 9.69 10.83 9.60
C ARG A 205 8.63 9.82 9.19
N LEU A 206 9.09 8.64 8.79
CA LEU A 206 8.27 7.45 8.63
C LEU A 206 8.43 6.59 9.88
N VAL A 207 7.33 6.29 10.54
CA VAL A 207 7.30 5.54 11.81
C VAL A 207 6.64 4.19 11.58
N TYR A 208 7.24 3.12 12.09
CA TYR A 208 6.67 1.78 12.05
C TYR A 208 6.32 1.33 13.47
N LEU A 209 5.08 0.91 13.68
CA LEU A 209 4.56 0.40 14.94
C LEU A 209 4.40 -1.13 14.86
N PRO A 210 5.42 -1.90 15.27
CA PRO A 210 5.41 -3.36 15.10
C PRO A 210 4.36 -4.08 15.95
N ARG A 211 3.85 -3.44 16.99
CA ARG A 211 2.82 -4.00 17.89
C ARG A 211 1.41 -3.88 17.32
N LEU A 212 1.18 -2.93 16.44
CA LEU A 212 -0.10 -2.76 15.75
C LEU A 212 -0.11 -3.61 14.48
N ALA A 213 -1.26 -4.20 14.19
CA ALA A 213 -1.39 -5.09 13.04
C ALA A 213 -2.77 -5.01 12.38
N TYR A 214 -2.78 -5.29 11.09
CA TYR A 214 -3.98 -5.48 10.28
C TYR A 214 -3.81 -6.70 9.38
N ILE A 215 -4.91 -7.30 8.95
CA ILE A 215 -4.92 -8.39 7.97
C ILE A 215 -5.19 -7.79 6.59
N HIS A 216 -4.34 -8.11 5.62
CA HIS A 216 -4.56 -7.78 4.21
C HIS A 216 -4.87 -9.05 3.45
N LEU A 217 -6.11 -9.16 2.99
CA LEU A 217 -6.61 -10.30 2.23
C LEU A 217 -6.08 -10.21 0.79
N THR A 218 -4.79 -10.48 0.63
CA THR A 218 -4.24 -10.56 -0.73
C THR A 218 -4.84 -11.78 -1.42
N GLU A 219 -5.72 -11.56 -2.38
CA GLU A 219 -6.12 -12.62 -3.30
C GLU A 219 -4.88 -13.21 -3.98
N GLN A 220 -4.89 -14.51 -4.23
CA GLN A 220 -3.82 -15.15 -4.99
C GLN A 220 -3.83 -14.57 -6.42
N ARG A 221 -3.00 -13.55 -6.64
CA ARG A 221 -2.82 -13.00 -7.99
C ARG A 221 -2.20 -14.07 -8.88
N THR A 222 -2.90 -14.43 -9.92
CA THR A 222 -2.27 -15.17 -11.02
C THR A 222 -1.23 -14.28 -11.67
N PHE A 223 -0.05 -14.84 -11.95
CA PHE A 223 1.00 -14.12 -12.66
C PHE A 223 0.47 -13.64 -14.03
N SER A 224 0.74 -12.40 -14.36
CA SER A 224 0.44 -11.84 -15.67
C SER A 224 1.63 -10.98 -16.10
N LEU A 225 2.31 -11.38 -17.16
CA LEU A 225 3.46 -10.64 -17.70
C LEU A 225 3.11 -9.16 -17.97
N LYS A 226 1.93 -8.90 -18.52
CA LYS A 226 1.45 -7.53 -18.80
C LYS A 226 1.25 -6.71 -17.51
N ALA A 227 0.79 -7.35 -16.43
CA ALA A 227 0.65 -6.68 -15.15
C ALA A 227 2.01 -6.36 -14.53
N GLU A 228 2.96 -7.30 -14.56
CA GLU A 228 4.33 -7.09 -14.07
C GLU A 228 5.07 -6.01 -14.87
N GLN A 229 4.86 -5.95 -16.18
CA GLN A 229 5.41 -4.88 -17.04
C GLN A 229 4.92 -3.50 -16.59
N ARG A 230 3.63 -3.33 -16.33
CA ARG A 230 3.05 -2.07 -15.81
C ARG A 230 3.62 -1.69 -14.43
N VAL A 231 3.82 -2.67 -13.55
CA VAL A 231 4.47 -2.44 -12.25
C VAL A 231 5.88 -1.86 -12.46
N VAL A 232 6.67 -2.47 -13.34
CA VAL A 232 8.03 -1.99 -13.64
C VAL A 232 8.01 -0.60 -14.28
N GLU A 233 7.08 -0.33 -15.18
CA GLU A 233 6.93 0.99 -15.80
C GLU A 233 6.63 2.08 -14.75
N SER A 234 5.75 1.80 -13.79
CA SER A 234 5.50 2.69 -12.64
C SER A 234 6.77 2.92 -11.80
N ILE A 235 7.51 1.84 -11.52
CA ILE A 235 8.78 1.92 -10.78
C ILE A 235 9.83 2.75 -11.55
N VAL A 236 9.93 2.55 -12.87
CA VAL A 236 10.85 3.32 -13.73
C VAL A 236 10.50 4.80 -13.66
N TYR A 237 9.23 5.13 -13.84
CA TYR A 237 8.76 6.51 -13.75
C TYR A 237 9.11 7.16 -12.39
N VAL A 238 8.83 6.49 -11.28
CA VAL A 238 9.15 7.00 -9.93
C VAL A 238 10.65 7.16 -9.75
N ASN A 239 11.43 6.16 -10.14
CA ASN A 239 12.88 6.20 -9.99
C ASN A 239 13.52 7.32 -10.84
N GLU A 240 13.06 7.53 -12.07
CA GLU A 240 13.50 8.62 -12.94
C GLU A 240 13.15 9.99 -12.34
N LYS A 241 11.93 10.18 -11.86
CA LYS A 241 11.47 11.36 -11.10
C LYS A 241 12.39 11.66 -9.90
N HIS A 242 12.99 10.65 -9.31
CA HIS A 242 13.91 10.77 -8.17
C HIS A 242 15.41 10.67 -8.55
N GLY A 243 15.75 10.79 -9.85
CA GLY A 243 17.12 10.89 -10.35
C GLY A 243 17.83 9.54 -10.54
N THR A 244 17.10 8.43 -10.59
CA THR A 244 17.68 7.11 -10.93
C THR A 244 17.39 6.79 -12.40
N PRO A 245 18.41 6.54 -13.24
CA PRO A 245 18.20 6.30 -14.67
C PRO A 245 17.41 4.99 -14.91
N PRO A 246 16.57 4.95 -15.99
CA PRO A 246 15.75 3.80 -16.34
C PRO A 246 16.53 2.48 -16.44
N SER A 247 17.71 2.49 -17.10
CA SER A 247 18.56 1.30 -17.26
C SER A 247 18.94 0.67 -15.91
N ARG A 248 19.28 1.50 -14.91
CA ARG A 248 19.58 1.02 -13.55
C ARG A 248 18.36 0.40 -12.89
N THR A 249 17.17 0.95 -13.13
CA THR A 249 15.91 0.40 -12.61
C THR A 249 15.61 -0.95 -13.23
N TYR A 250 15.68 -1.08 -14.56
CA TYR A 250 15.49 -2.35 -15.25
C TYR A 250 16.51 -3.42 -14.78
N LEU A 251 17.76 -3.02 -14.56
CA LEU A 251 18.78 -3.93 -14.03
C LEU A 251 18.45 -4.40 -12.61
N ASN A 252 17.94 -3.52 -11.76
CA ASN A 252 17.53 -3.89 -10.40
C ASN A 252 16.32 -4.85 -10.40
N GLU A 253 15.33 -4.60 -11.25
CA GLU A 253 14.18 -5.48 -11.41
C GLU A 253 14.61 -6.85 -11.99
N LEU A 254 15.52 -6.89 -12.96
CA LEU A 254 16.10 -8.13 -13.45
C LEU A 254 16.82 -8.92 -12.35
N ARG A 255 17.50 -8.25 -11.42
CA ARG A 255 18.13 -8.92 -10.25
C ARG A 255 17.09 -9.54 -9.32
N LYS A 256 15.96 -8.84 -9.06
CA LYS A 256 14.84 -9.41 -8.28
C LYS A 256 14.26 -10.66 -8.96
N VAL A 257 13.99 -10.57 -10.27
CA VAL A 257 13.46 -11.70 -11.04
C VAL A 257 14.42 -12.89 -11.07
N ARG A 258 15.74 -12.66 -11.12
CA ARG A 258 16.74 -13.74 -11.02
C ARG A 258 16.65 -14.49 -9.69
N VAL A 259 16.36 -13.83 -8.58
CA VAL A 259 16.11 -14.50 -7.29
C VAL A 259 14.87 -15.40 -7.37
N MET A 260 13.78 -14.91 -7.99
CA MET A 260 12.57 -15.72 -8.18
C MET A 260 12.80 -16.90 -9.10
N LEU A 261 13.52 -16.69 -10.19
CA LEU A 261 13.94 -17.78 -11.10
C LEU A 261 14.76 -18.85 -10.38
N LEU A 262 15.74 -18.44 -9.56
CA LEU A 262 16.54 -19.40 -8.79
C LEU A 262 15.66 -20.22 -7.85
N ARG A 263 14.72 -19.60 -7.16
CA ARG A 263 13.76 -20.29 -6.29
C ARG A 263 12.93 -21.33 -7.08
N GLN A 264 12.39 -20.97 -8.25
CA GLN A 264 11.61 -21.89 -9.09
C GLN A 264 12.47 -23.06 -9.59
N ARG A 265 13.72 -22.80 -10.02
CA ARG A 265 14.66 -23.84 -10.47
C ARG A 265 15.02 -24.80 -9.33
N LEU A 266 15.29 -24.30 -8.14
CA LEU A 266 15.55 -25.14 -6.97
C LEU A 266 14.35 -26.01 -6.61
N ARG A 267 13.14 -25.45 -6.64
CA ARG A 267 11.90 -26.23 -6.43
C ARG A 267 11.81 -27.39 -7.44
N LYS A 268 12.02 -27.10 -8.73
CA LYS A 268 12.00 -28.10 -9.80
C LYS A 268 13.07 -29.17 -9.59
N LEU A 269 14.28 -28.76 -9.17
CA LEU A 269 15.40 -29.69 -8.93
C LEU A 269 15.09 -30.72 -7.82
N ILE A 270 14.35 -30.30 -6.78
CA ILE A 270 13.95 -31.15 -5.64
C ILE A 270 12.56 -31.81 -5.84
N GLY A 271 12.03 -31.82 -7.08
CA GLY A 271 10.76 -32.46 -7.43
C GLY A 271 9.50 -31.70 -6.98
N LEU A 272 9.60 -30.46 -6.55
CA LEU A 272 8.44 -29.64 -6.20
C LEU A 272 7.88 -28.86 -7.40
N PRO A 273 6.56 -28.56 -7.43
CA PRO A 273 5.95 -27.75 -8.49
C PRO A 273 6.63 -26.38 -8.62
N ALA A 274 6.92 -25.99 -9.87
CA ALA A 274 7.51 -24.70 -10.22
C ALA A 274 6.66 -23.98 -11.29
N PRO A 275 5.40 -23.62 -10.97
CA PRO A 275 4.40 -23.20 -11.96
C PRO A 275 4.74 -21.87 -12.64
N LEU A 276 5.59 -21.01 -12.02
CA LEU A 276 5.95 -19.69 -12.54
C LEU A 276 7.32 -19.65 -13.24
N LEU A 277 7.92 -20.81 -13.54
CA LEU A 277 9.28 -20.84 -14.10
C LEU A 277 9.35 -20.16 -15.47
N ASP A 278 8.46 -20.53 -16.39
CA ASP A 278 8.44 -20.02 -17.76
C ASP A 278 8.00 -18.54 -17.81
N ASP A 279 7.08 -18.17 -16.92
CA ASP A 279 6.64 -16.79 -16.75
C ASP A 279 7.81 -15.88 -16.34
N TYR A 280 8.59 -16.28 -15.32
CA TYR A 280 9.77 -15.52 -14.91
C TYR A 280 10.90 -15.53 -15.95
N VAL A 281 11.02 -16.57 -16.76
CA VAL A 281 11.96 -16.58 -17.91
C VAL A 281 11.56 -15.50 -18.92
N SER A 282 10.28 -15.47 -19.31
CA SER A 282 9.73 -14.48 -20.26
C SER A 282 9.88 -13.04 -19.70
N PHE A 283 9.60 -12.87 -18.42
CA PHE A 283 9.76 -11.56 -17.77
C PHE A 283 11.22 -11.12 -17.72
N ALA A 284 12.15 -12.01 -17.40
CA ALA A 284 13.59 -11.70 -17.43
C ALA A 284 14.09 -11.33 -18.82
N GLN A 285 13.59 -11.98 -19.88
CA GLN A 285 13.91 -11.62 -21.27
C GLN A 285 13.41 -10.21 -21.61
N TRP A 286 12.17 -9.89 -21.25
CA TRP A 286 11.60 -8.57 -21.46
C TRP A 286 12.43 -7.45 -20.77
N LEU A 287 12.89 -7.70 -19.53
CA LEU A 287 13.73 -6.75 -18.78
C LEU A 287 15.10 -6.56 -19.45
N LYS A 288 15.73 -7.64 -19.95
CA LYS A 288 17.05 -7.57 -20.62
C LYS A 288 17.05 -6.72 -21.88
N GLN A 289 15.93 -6.67 -22.59
CA GLN A 289 15.79 -5.85 -23.81
C GLN A 289 15.77 -4.33 -23.54
N ARG A 290 15.67 -3.91 -22.26
CA ARG A 290 15.51 -2.52 -21.81
C ARG A 290 16.71 -1.98 -21.03
N ILE A 291 17.69 -2.81 -20.75
CA ILE A 291 18.96 -2.44 -20.10
C ILE A 291 19.94 -1.93 -21.14
#